data_81d0a4e796f4d1c1c811a13c6f44d2bb
#
_entry.id   81d0a4e796f4d1c1c811a13c6f44d2bb
#
_cell.length_a   1.000
_cell.length_b   1.000
_cell.length_c   1.000
_cell.angle_alpha   90.00
_cell.angle_beta   90.00
_cell.angle_gamma   90.00
#
_symmetry.space_group_name_H-M   'P 1'
#
loop_
_entity.id
_entity.type
_entity.pdbx_description
1 polymer ?
#
loop_
_entity_poly.entity_id
_entity_poly.type
_entity_poly.pdbx_seq_one_letter_code
_entity_poly.pdbx_strand_id
1 'polypeptide(L)'
;MDEAFTQIDFGPLKQYLENDDITDISYSNNGQVWLKTLSQGVYRVENTGINNQLMEKIAFQCANSMGKSFNMANPFLDAESAELRMNFVHDSIAKNGIAVLIRKTPAKIRLQKDKIIAEDYIRLNIHDFLLKCVEGHCNIIVSGETGSGKTEFIKYLAAHTKENEKIITIEDTLELHLDKIFPHRDIVAMKTNNIASYSDVLVTCMRQNPRWILLSEVRSAEAVMAVRNSISSGHNILSTIHADKAESIPSRMYSLLETNQDVEQFLTTIHRYVQLGVHIKGYYSQKYKRFHREVSEVVEFYVTDDNKAEYKILYKNQTRYSNKQKNVLL
;
A
#
# COMPACT_ATOMS: atom_id res chain seq x y z
N MET A 1 -18.17 -8.61 -1.55
CA MET A 1 -18.67 -7.32 -2.11
C MET A 1 -19.66 -6.76 -1.11
N ASP A 2 -19.52 -5.47 -0.74
CA ASP A 2 -20.54 -4.84 0.13
C ASP A 2 -21.90 -4.90 -0.57
N GLU A 3 -22.98 -5.12 0.19
CA GLU A 3 -24.34 -5.24 -0.36
C GLU A 3 -24.72 -4.08 -1.28
N ALA A 4 -24.23 -2.88 -1.00
CA ALA A 4 -24.47 -1.68 -1.80
C ALA A 4 -23.89 -1.74 -3.23
N PHE A 5 -22.80 -2.47 -3.45
CA PHE A 5 -22.13 -2.59 -4.75
C PHE A 5 -22.47 -3.90 -5.49
N THR A 6 -23.16 -4.83 -4.86
CA THR A 6 -23.59 -6.09 -5.50
C THR A 6 -24.64 -5.84 -6.61
N GLN A 7 -25.33 -4.70 -6.57
CA GLN A 7 -26.33 -4.32 -7.55
C GLN A 7 -25.77 -3.53 -8.74
N ILE A 8 -24.47 -3.18 -8.74
CA ILE A 8 -23.86 -2.44 -9.84
C ILE A 8 -23.57 -3.37 -11.01
N ASP A 9 -24.17 -3.05 -12.15
CA ASP A 9 -23.88 -3.74 -13.39
C ASP A 9 -22.64 -3.15 -14.05
N PHE A 10 -21.51 -3.85 -13.91
CA PHE A 10 -20.24 -3.48 -14.51
C PHE A 10 -20.14 -3.81 -16.00
N GLY A 11 -21.11 -4.54 -16.59
CA GLY A 11 -21.09 -4.90 -18.00
C GLY A 11 -19.76 -5.50 -18.47
N PRO A 12 -19.19 -5.00 -19.60
CA PRO A 12 -17.89 -5.47 -20.12
C PRO A 12 -16.70 -5.31 -19.18
N LEU A 13 -16.77 -4.43 -18.16
CA LEU A 13 -15.71 -4.31 -17.16
C LEU A 13 -15.53 -5.56 -16.31
N LYS A 14 -16.59 -6.37 -16.14
CA LYS A 14 -16.59 -7.53 -15.26
C LYS A 14 -15.42 -8.49 -15.54
N GLN A 15 -15.12 -8.77 -16.80
CA GLN A 15 -14.01 -9.63 -17.20
C GLN A 15 -12.65 -9.13 -16.68
N TYR A 16 -12.45 -7.79 -16.62
CA TYR A 16 -11.22 -7.19 -16.12
C TYR A 16 -11.19 -7.15 -14.59
N LEU A 17 -12.34 -6.98 -13.94
CA LEU A 17 -12.47 -7.03 -12.49
C LEU A 17 -12.21 -8.43 -11.93
N GLU A 18 -12.62 -9.48 -12.64
CA GLU A 18 -12.42 -10.88 -12.27
C GLU A 18 -10.99 -11.38 -12.56
N ASN A 19 -10.24 -10.73 -13.44
CA ASN A 19 -8.88 -11.14 -13.77
C ASN A 19 -7.89 -10.71 -12.67
N ASP A 20 -7.33 -11.67 -11.96
CA ASP A 20 -6.40 -11.47 -10.84
C ASP A 20 -5.07 -10.81 -11.20
N ASP A 21 -4.65 -10.88 -12.46
CA ASP A 21 -3.44 -10.22 -12.94
C ASP A 21 -3.61 -8.69 -13.04
N ILE A 22 -4.85 -8.21 -13.22
CA ILE A 22 -5.16 -6.78 -13.35
C ILE A 22 -5.26 -6.16 -11.95
N THR A 23 -4.53 -5.06 -11.75
CA THR A 23 -4.54 -4.27 -10.51
C THR A 23 -5.30 -2.96 -10.65
N ASP A 24 -5.17 -2.29 -11.79
CA ASP A 24 -5.85 -1.02 -12.05
C ASP A 24 -6.45 -1.03 -13.47
N ILE A 25 -7.63 -0.41 -13.61
CA ILE A 25 -8.31 -0.17 -14.87
C ILE A 25 -8.52 1.33 -14.98
N SER A 26 -7.97 1.95 -16.01
CA SER A 26 -8.15 3.37 -16.30
C SER A 26 -8.96 3.53 -17.58
N TYR A 27 -9.99 4.38 -17.50
CA TYR A 27 -10.79 4.81 -18.62
C TYR A 27 -10.60 6.31 -18.84
N SER A 28 -10.27 6.72 -20.05
CA SER A 28 -10.00 8.12 -20.40
C SER A 28 -10.24 8.40 -21.88
N ASN A 29 -10.16 9.68 -22.25
CA ASN A 29 -10.13 10.15 -23.63
C ASN A 29 -11.21 9.51 -24.52
N ASN A 30 -12.46 9.48 -24.05
CA ASN A 30 -13.62 9.00 -24.81
C ASN A 30 -13.47 7.58 -25.36
N GLY A 31 -13.11 6.64 -24.49
CA GLY A 31 -13.12 5.21 -24.83
C GLY A 31 -11.77 4.53 -24.74
N GLN A 32 -10.71 5.21 -24.32
CA GLN A 32 -9.43 4.55 -24.09
C GLN A 32 -9.43 3.78 -22.78
N VAL A 33 -9.19 2.48 -22.86
CA VAL A 33 -9.04 1.61 -21.70
C VAL A 33 -7.59 1.20 -21.53
N TRP A 34 -7.02 1.50 -20.38
CA TRP A 34 -5.67 1.12 -20.01
C TRP A 34 -5.72 0.19 -18.81
N LEU A 35 -4.98 -0.91 -18.87
CA LEU A 35 -4.86 -1.88 -17.81
C LEU A 35 -3.46 -1.82 -17.20
N LYS A 36 -3.38 -1.87 -15.89
CA LYS A 36 -2.15 -2.15 -15.18
C LYS A 36 -2.22 -3.56 -14.62
N THR A 37 -1.22 -4.36 -14.93
CA THR A 37 -1.16 -5.78 -14.55
C THR A 37 0.08 -6.09 -13.73
N LEU A 38 0.02 -7.20 -13.01
CA LEU A 38 1.16 -7.72 -12.25
C LEU A 38 2.26 -8.24 -13.18
N SER A 39 1.87 -8.85 -14.32
CA SER A 39 2.77 -9.55 -15.23
C SER A 39 3.37 -8.64 -16.31
N GLN A 40 2.56 -7.76 -16.94
CA GLN A 40 2.97 -7.01 -18.13
C GLN A 40 3.21 -5.51 -17.87
N GLY A 41 2.74 -4.99 -16.72
CA GLY A 41 2.76 -3.56 -16.44
C GLY A 41 1.55 -2.85 -17.03
N VAL A 42 1.74 -1.69 -17.65
CA VAL A 42 0.66 -0.84 -18.20
C VAL A 42 0.57 -0.98 -19.70
N TYR A 43 -0.63 -1.26 -20.23
CA TYR A 43 -0.89 -1.30 -21.66
C TYR A 43 -2.34 -0.91 -21.98
N ARG A 44 -2.57 -0.48 -23.22
CA ARG A 44 -3.88 -0.14 -23.75
C ARG A 44 -4.57 -1.37 -24.32
N VAL A 45 -5.88 -1.45 -24.10
CA VAL A 45 -6.75 -2.49 -24.68
C VAL A 45 -7.72 -1.83 -25.68
N GLU A 46 -7.92 -2.49 -26.81
CA GLU A 46 -8.86 -2.03 -27.85
C GLU A 46 -10.10 -2.92 -27.89
N ASN A 47 -11.17 -2.41 -28.51
CA ASN A 47 -12.43 -3.15 -28.71
C ASN A 47 -13.06 -3.71 -27.43
N THR A 48 -12.99 -2.94 -26.34
CA THR A 48 -13.44 -3.38 -25.00
C THR A 48 -14.96 -3.38 -24.82
N GLY A 49 -15.70 -2.67 -25.68
CA GLY A 49 -17.13 -2.40 -25.48
C GLY A 49 -17.42 -1.40 -24.34
N ILE A 50 -16.39 -0.83 -23.72
CA ILE A 50 -16.50 0.15 -22.63
C ILE A 50 -16.57 1.55 -23.24
N ASN A 51 -17.57 2.33 -22.86
CA ASN A 51 -17.84 3.68 -23.39
C ASN A 51 -18.26 4.67 -22.27
N ASN A 52 -18.36 5.95 -22.59
CA ASN A 52 -18.77 6.98 -21.63
C ASN A 52 -20.10 6.65 -20.95
N GLN A 53 -21.10 6.21 -21.70
CA GLN A 53 -22.43 5.92 -21.16
C GLN A 53 -22.38 4.83 -20.07
N LEU A 54 -21.60 3.78 -20.27
CA LEU A 54 -21.37 2.76 -19.25
C LEU A 54 -20.67 3.33 -18.03
N MET A 55 -19.62 4.13 -18.22
CA MET A 55 -18.87 4.74 -17.12
C MET A 55 -19.71 5.69 -16.29
N GLU A 56 -20.52 6.53 -16.95
CA GLU A 56 -21.47 7.43 -16.29
C GLU A 56 -22.53 6.65 -15.51
N LYS A 57 -23.11 5.60 -16.11
CA LYS A 57 -24.06 4.71 -15.43
C LYS A 57 -23.47 4.15 -14.13
N ILE A 58 -22.24 3.61 -14.19
CA ILE A 58 -21.54 3.07 -13.02
C ILE A 58 -21.30 4.19 -11.99
N ALA A 59 -20.83 5.36 -12.41
CA ALA A 59 -20.60 6.49 -11.51
C ALA A 59 -21.87 6.94 -10.78
N PHE A 60 -23.01 7.04 -11.49
CA PHE A 60 -24.30 7.35 -10.88
C PHE A 60 -24.78 6.27 -9.92
N GLN A 61 -24.61 4.99 -10.26
CA GLN A 61 -24.96 3.89 -9.37
C GLN A 61 -24.11 3.93 -8.09
N CYS A 62 -22.79 4.18 -8.21
CA CYS A 62 -21.89 4.36 -7.06
C CYS A 62 -22.31 5.57 -6.21
N ALA A 63 -22.60 6.71 -6.83
CA ALA A 63 -23.02 7.92 -6.11
C ALA A 63 -24.33 7.66 -5.32
N ASN A 64 -25.30 7.06 -5.96
CA ASN A 64 -26.59 6.74 -5.33
C ASN A 64 -26.44 5.78 -4.15
N SER A 65 -25.63 4.72 -4.29
CA SER A 65 -25.38 3.76 -3.20
C SER A 65 -24.70 4.39 -1.99
N MET A 66 -23.97 5.50 -2.21
CA MET A 66 -23.28 6.25 -1.15
C MET A 66 -24.08 7.46 -0.65
N GLY A 67 -25.27 7.72 -1.18
CA GLY A 67 -26.04 8.94 -0.87
C GLY A 67 -25.34 10.23 -1.29
N LYS A 68 -24.50 10.18 -2.35
CA LYS A 68 -23.74 11.31 -2.89
C LYS A 68 -24.32 11.74 -4.24
N SER A 69 -24.02 12.99 -4.62
CA SER A 69 -24.31 13.49 -5.97
C SER A 69 -23.05 13.47 -6.83
N PHE A 70 -23.23 13.08 -8.10
CA PHE A 70 -22.18 13.17 -9.12
C PHE A 70 -22.75 13.90 -10.34
N ASN A 71 -22.30 15.15 -10.56
CA ASN A 71 -22.78 16.04 -11.61
C ASN A 71 -21.83 17.23 -11.77
N MET A 72 -22.17 18.20 -12.62
CA MET A 72 -21.35 19.41 -12.86
C MET A 72 -21.03 20.20 -11.58
N ALA A 73 -21.93 20.23 -10.59
CA ALA A 73 -21.69 20.92 -9.33
C ALA A 73 -20.84 20.10 -8.35
N ASN A 74 -20.84 18.76 -8.49
CA ASN A 74 -20.07 17.82 -7.72
C ASN A 74 -19.31 16.88 -8.68
N PRO A 75 -18.25 17.37 -9.35
CA PRO A 75 -17.64 16.69 -10.49
C PRO A 75 -16.65 15.58 -10.10
N PHE A 76 -16.39 15.35 -8.81
CA PHE A 76 -15.50 14.34 -8.32
C PHE A 76 -16.24 13.35 -7.43
N LEU A 77 -16.04 12.07 -7.68
CA LEU A 77 -16.60 11.00 -6.86
C LEU A 77 -15.51 9.98 -6.55
N ASP A 78 -15.22 9.82 -5.26
CA ASP A 78 -14.50 8.67 -4.75
C ASP A 78 -15.50 7.67 -4.18
N ALA A 79 -15.48 6.44 -4.72
CA ALA A 79 -16.32 5.34 -4.30
C ALA A 79 -15.43 4.14 -3.91
N GLU A 80 -15.79 3.49 -2.80
CA GLU A 80 -15.08 2.34 -2.28
C GLU A 80 -16.06 1.20 -2.02
N SER A 81 -15.69 0.01 -2.44
CA SER A 81 -16.33 -1.23 -2.05
C SER A 81 -15.34 -2.08 -1.24
N ALA A 82 -15.77 -3.29 -0.85
CA ALA A 82 -14.92 -4.22 -0.12
C ALA A 82 -13.57 -4.50 -0.78
N GLU A 83 -13.48 -4.44 -2.12
CA GLU A 83 -12.26 -4.81 -2.86
C GLU A 83 -11.94 -3.87 -4.04
N LEU A 84 -12.73 -2.81 -4.21
CA LEU A 84 -12.53 -1.83 -5.30
C LEU A 84 -12.48 -0.43 -4.73
N ARG A 85 -11.53 0.34 -5.22
CA ARG A 85 -11.48 1.79 -5.07
C ARG A 85 -11.66 2.42 -6.44
N MET A 86 -12.62 3.31 -6.56
CA MET A 86 -13.01 3.94 -7.82
C MET A 86 -12.99 5.45 -7.67
N ASN A 87 -12.29 6.12 -8.57
CA ASN A 87 -12.31 7.57 -8.69
C ASN A 87 -12.93 7.94 -10.04
N PHE A 88 -13.92 8.81 -10.01
CA PHE A 88 -14.62 9.32 -11.20
C PHE A 88 -14.46 10.83 -11.28
N VAL A 89 -14.14 11.32 -12.47
CA VAL A 89 -14.09 12.73 -12.80
C VAL A 89 -15.11 13.02 -13.90
N HIS A 90 -16.06 13.90 -13.60
CA HIS A 90 -17.14 14.28 -14.51
C HIS A 90 -16.60 14.97 -15.78
N ASP A 91 -17.31 14.85 -16.88
CA ASP A 91 -16.93 15.42 -18.18
C ASP A 91 -16.91 16.97 -18.20
N SER A 92 -17.58 17.63 -17.26
CA SER A 92 -17.42 19.07 -17.06
C SER A 92 -15.99 19.50 -16.70
N ILE A 93 -15.19 18.58 -16.17
CA ILE A 93 -13.77 18.78 -15.81
C ILE A 93 -12.87 17.99 -16.75
N ALA A 94 -13.18 16.71 -17.03
CA ALA A 94 -12.44 15.86 -17.96
C ALA A 94 -12.93 16.10 -19.39
N LYS A 95 -12.22 16.95 -20.13
CA LYS A 95 -12.68 17.54 -21.42
C LYS A 95 -13.06 16.54 -22.53
N ASN A 96 -12.55 15.32 -22.48
CA ASN A 96 -12.79 14.30 -23.50
C ASN A 96 -13.71 13.16 -23.00
N GLY A 97 -14.72 13.51 -22.21
CA GLY A 97 -15.62 12.55 -21.56
C GLY A 97 -15.17 12.20 -20.15
N ILE A 98 -15.98 11.44 -19.44
CA ILE A 98 -15.69 11.01 -18.07
C ILE A 98 -14.30 10.30 -17.97
N ALA A 99 -13.54 10.61 -16.93
CA ALA A 99 -12.32 9.88 -16.61
C ALA A 99 -12.54 9.00 -15.37
N VAL A 100 -12.09 7.76 -15.43
CA VAL A 100 -12.29 6.79 -14.34
C VAL A 100 -11.02 6.02 -14.06
N LEU A 101 -10.70 5.85 -12.77
CA LEU A 101 -9.69 4.93 -12.31
C LEU A 101 -10.33 3.94 -11.34
N ILE A 102 -10.21 2.64 -11.64
CA ILE A 102 -10.64 1.56 -10.74
C ILE A 102 -9.40 0.82 -10.29
N ARG A 103 -9.15 0.81 -8.99
CA ARG A 103 -8.07 0.03 -8.36
C ARG A 103 -8.65 -1.15 -7.61
N LYS A 104 -8.05 -2.32 -7.79
CA LYS A 104 -8.41 -3.54 -7.08
C LYS A 104 -7.56 -3.72 -5.83
N THR A 105 -8.22 -3.90 -4.71
CA THR A 105 -7.63 -4.17 -3.39
C THR A 105 -8.20 -5.48 -2.82
N PRO A 106 -7.86 -6.65 -3.41
CA PRO A 106 -8.48 -7.91 -3.03
C PRO A 106 -8.09 -8.33 -1.61
N ALA A 107 -9.08 -8.90 -0.91
CA ALA A 107 -8.93 -9.47 0.43
C ALA A 107 -8.24 -10.85 0.34
N LYS A 108 -6.99 -10.89 -0.11
CA LYS A 108 -6.18 -12.12 -0.21
C LYS A 108 -4.69 -11.85 -0.06
N ILE A 109 -3.94 -12.87 0.37
CA ILE A 109 -2.47 -12.86 0.34
C ILE A 109 -2.02 -13.32 -1.05
N ARG A 110 -1.39 -12.42 -1.82
CA ARG A 110 -0.87 -12.72 -3.16
C ARG A 110 0.52 -13.36 -3.14
N LEU A 111 1.32 -13.06 -2.10
CA LEU A 111 2.66 -13.59 -1.96
C LEU A 111 2.58 -14.99 -1.31
N GLN A 112 3.24 -15.96 -1.92
CA GLN A 112 3.36 -17.33 -1.43
C GLN A 112 4.84 -17.71 -1.38
N LYS A 113 5.29 -18.34 -0.30
CA LYS A 113 6.71 -18.64 -0.04
C LYS A 113 7.42 -19.25 -1.26
N ASP A 114 6.90 -20.35 -1.77
CA ASP A 114 7.54 -21.06 -2.87
C ASP A 114 7.66 -20.21 -4.13
N LYS A 115 6.62 -19.44 -4.43
CA LYS A 115 6.58 -18.55 -5.59
C LYS A 115 7.58 -17.39 -5.45
N ILE A 116 7.60 -16.71 -4.31
CA ILE A 116 8.49 -15.53 -4.11
C ILE A 116 9.97 -15.92 -4.08
N ILE A 117 10.28 -17.16 -3.66
CA ILE A 117 11.65 -17.67 -3.74
C ILE A 117 11.99 -18.08 -5.17
N ALA A 118 11.13 -18.85 -5.84
CA ALA A 118 11.36 -19.31 -7.21
C ALA A 118 11.46 -18.15 -8.23
N GLU A 119 10.79 -17.04 -7.97
CA GLU A 119 10.78 -15.86 -8.82
C GLU A 119 11.88 -14.83 -8.45
N ASP A 120 12.81 -15.14 -7.57
CA ASP A 120 13.85 -14.23 -7.08
C ASP A 120 13.29 -12.92 -6.47
N TYR A 121 12.06 -12.94 -5.95
CA TYR A 121 11.49 -11.80 -5.24
C TYR A 121 12.25 -11.51 -3.95
N ILE A 122 12.65 -12.58 -3.23
CA ILE A 122 13.46 -12.52 -2.01
C ILE A 122 14.33 -13.77 -1.90
N ARG A 123 15.54 -13.65 -1.39
CA ARG A 123 16.39 -14.81 -1.09
C ARG A 123 15.86 -15.55 0.14
N LEU A 124 15.92 -16.89 0.13
CA LEU A 124 15.39 -17.74 1.21
C LEU A 124 15.93 -17.36 2.60
N ASN A 125 17.23 -17.11 2.72
CA ASN A 125 17.85 -16.75 3.99
C ASN A 125 17.35 -15.39 4.53
N ILE A 126 17.07 -14.43 3.65
CA ILE A 126 16.51 -13.11 4.01
C ILE A 126 15.03 -13.24 4.36
N HIS A 127 14.28 -14.05 3.61
CA HIS A 127 12.90 -14.39 3.91
C HIS A 127 12.78 -14.97 5.33
N ASP A 128 13.51 -16.03 5.62
CA ASP A 128 13.45 -16.72 6.92
C ASP A 128 13.94 -15.81 8.06
N PHE A 129 14.92 -14.95 7.80
CA PHE A 129 15.35 -13.91 8.74
C PHE A 129 14.22 -12.93 9.06
N LEU A 130 13.54 -12.38 8.04
CA LEU A 130 12.44 -11.43 8.25
C LEU A 130 11.27 -12.06 9.01
N LEU A 131 10.93 -13.32 8.74
CA LEU A 131 9.87 -14.01 9.49
C LEU A 131 10.26 -14.21 10.96
N LYS A 132 11.51 -14.54 11.26
CA LYS A 132 12.01 -14.60 12.66
C LYS A 132 11.95 -13.23 13.34
N CYS A 133 12.20 -12.14 12.61
CA CYS A 133 12.06 -10.80 13.13
C CYS A 133 10.61 -10.45 13.45
N VAL A 134 9.65 -10.88 12.60
CA VAL A 134 8.20 -10.73 12.89
C VAL A 134 7.82 -11.54 14.15
N GLU A 135 8.26 -12.79 14.23
CA GLU A 135 8.03 -13.64 15.43
C GLU A 135 8.64 -13.02 16.71
N GLY A 136 9.82 -12.40 16.57
CA GLY A 136 10.53 -11.66 17.61
C GLY A 136 9.99 -10.25 17.87
N HIS A 137 8.89 -9.83 17.23
CA HIS A 137 8.23 -8.54 17.40
C HIS A 137 9.09 -7.33 16.98
N CYS A 138 9.93 -7.48 15.97
CA CYS A 138 10.64 -6.34 15.39
C CYS A 138 9.67 -5.39 14.68
N ASN A 139 9.87 -4.11 14.88
CA ASN A 139 9.20 -3.05 14.13
C ASN A 139 9.82 -2.94 12.75
N ILE A 140 9.02 -3.09 11.69
CA ILE A 140 9.49 -3.12 10.31
C ILE A 140 8.74 -2.06 9.48
N ILE A 141 9.50 -1.24 8.77
CA ILE A 141 8.95 -0.30 7.78
C ILE A 141 9.42 -0.69 6.39
N VAL A 142 8.47 -0.84 5.46
CA VAL A 142 8.73 -1.22 4.08
C VAL A 142 8.67 0.00 3.17
N SER A 143 9.75 0.27 2.44
CA SER A 143 9.84 1.38 1.49
C SER A 143 9.81 0.92 0.03
N GLY A 144 9.54 1.84 -0.87
CA GLY A 144 9.55 1.60 -2.32
C GLY A 144 8.62 2.55 -3.08
N GLU A 145 8.70 2.53 -4.39
CA GLU A 145 7.85 3.35 -5.26
C GLU A 145 6.38 2.89 -5.25
N THR A 146 5.49 3.73 -5.80
CA THR A 146 4.08 3.36 -6.00
C THR A 146 3.96 2.14 -6.90
N GLY A 147 3.22 1.11 -6.43
CA GLY A 147 3.02 -0.14 -7.17
C GLY A 147 4.19 -1.13 -7.07
N SER A 148 5.20 -0.86 -6.24
CA SER A 148 6.29 -1.83 -5.97
C SER A 148 5.84 -3.06 -5.16
N GLY A 149 4.64 -3.01 -4.53
CA GLY A 149 4.09 -4.13 -3.77
C GLY A 149 4.33 -4.06 -2.27
N LYS A 150 4.61 -2.87 -1.71
CA LYS A 150 4.79 -2.66 -0.27
C LYS A 150 3.64 -3.22 0.57
N THR A 151 2.41 -2.85 0.23
CA THR A 151 1.21 -3.28 0.94
C THR A 151 1.05 -4.81 0.90
N GLU A 152 1.29 -5.44 -0.25
CA GLU A 152 1.25 -6.90 -0.36
C GLU A 152 2.31 -7.59 0.51
N PHE A 153 3.49 -6.97 0.62
CA PHE A 153 4.54 -7.50 1.49
C PHE A 153 4.21 -7.35 2.97
N ILE A 154 3.61 -6.22 3.37
CA ILE A 154 3.12 -6.03 4.74
C ILE A 154 2.00 -7.03 5.07
N LYS A 155 1.04 -7.28 4.16
CA LYS A 155 0.04 -8.35 4.32
C LYS A 155 0.72 -9.71 4.56
N TYR A 156 1.75 -10.02 3.76
CA TYR A 156 2.51 -11.26 3.89
C TYR A 156 3.20 -11.38 5.25
N LEU A 157 3.88 -10.32 5.70
CA LEU A 157 4.51 -10.32 7.03
C LEU A 157 3.47 -10.43 8.16
N ALA A 158 2.37 -9.70 8.06
CA ALA A 158 1.28 -9.74 9.04
C ALA A 158 0.62 -11.13 9.15
N ALA A 159 0.55 -11.88 8.05
CA ALA A 159 0.08 -13.26 8.05
C ALA A 159 0.93 -14.20 8.92
N HIS A 160 2.20 -13.84 9.20
CA HIS A 160 3.13 -14.63 9.99
C HIS A 160 3.28 -14.12 11.44
N THR A 161 2.47 -13.16 11.88
CA THR A 161 2.33 -12.83 13.30
C THR A 161 1.60 -13.97 14.03
N LYS A 162 1.77 -14.09 15.35
CA LYS A 162 1.11 -15.15 16.12
C LYS A 162 -0.41 -15.02 16.07
N GLU A 163 -1.11 -16.14 15.95
CA GLU A 163 -2.57 -16.16 15.79
C GLU A 163 -3.34 -15.58 16.98
N ASN A 164 -2.78 -15.70 18.18
CA ASN A 164 -3.37 -15.20 19.42
C ASN A 164 -3.01 -13.74 19.72
N GLU A 165 -2.34 -13.05 18.82
CA GLU A 165 -1.98 -11.64 18.96
C GLU A 165 -2.99 -10.75 18.26
N LYS A 166 -3.52 -9.76 18.99
CA LYS A 166 -4.44 -8.77 18.42
C LYS A 166 -3.72 -7.84 17.46
N ILE A 167 -4.30 -7.66 16.27
CA ILE A 167 -3.85 -6.72 15.25
C ILE A 167 -4.89 -5.62 15.09
N ILE A 168 -4.45 -4.36 15.05
CA ILE A 168 -5.29 -3.25 14.61
C ILE A 168 -4.64 -2.62 13.38
N THR A 169 -5.40 -2.49 12.29
CA THR A 169 -4.97 -1.73 11.12
C THR A 169 -5.53 -0.32 11.18
N ILE A 170 -4.73 0.68 10.81
CA ILE A 170 -5.14 2.08 10.67
C ILE A 170 -4.86 2.51 9.24
N GLU A 171 -5.91 2.84 8.51
CA GLU A 171 -5.85 3.09 7.08
C GLU A 171 -6.73 4.28 6.70
N ASP A 172 -6.31 5.11 5.80
CA ASP A 172 -7.17 6.11 5.17
C ASP A 172 -7.98 5.51 4.01
N THR A 173 -7.44 4.48 3.41
CA THR A 173 -8.12 3.62 2.43
C THR A 173 -7.86 2.17 2.82
N LEU A 174 -8.92 1.38 2.94
CA LEU A 174 -8.80 -0.02 3.31
C LEU A 174 -8.16 -0.82 2.17
N GLU A 175 -6.92 -1.27 2.38
CA GLU A 175 -6.14 -2.07 1.43
C GLU A 175 -5.64 -3.38 2.04
N LEU A 176 -5.45 -3.41 3.36
CA LEU A 176 -4.89 -4.58 4.06
C LEU A 176 -5.88 -5.73 4.15
N HIS A 177 -7.14 -5.46 4.47
CA HIS A 177 -8.23 -6.46 4.58
C HIS A 177 -7.89 -7.69 5.42
N LEU A 178 -7.02 -7.55 6.43
CA LEU A 178 -6.57 -8.68 7.25
C LEU A 178 -7.70 -9.31 8.05
N ASP A 179 -8.70 -8.52 8.45
CA ASP A 179 -9.92 -8.95 9.10
C ASP A 179 -10.76 -9.91 8.23
N LYS A 180 -10.79 -9.68 6.93
CA LYS A 180 -11.48 -10.53 5.95
C LYS A 180 -10.65 -11.75 5.55
N ILE A 181 -9.32 -11.60 5.46
CA ILE A 181 -8.40 -12.69 5.12
C ILE A 181 -8.33 -13.71 6.27
N PHE A 182 -8.36 -13.24 7.52
CA PHE A 182 -8.23 -14.07 8.73
C PHE A 182 -9.41 -13.85 9.69
N PRO A 183 -10.64 -14.24 9.32
CA PRO A 183 -11.85 -13.94 10.11
C PRO A 183 -11.89 -14.63 11.48
N HIS A 184 -11.00 -15.58 11.75
CA HIS A 184 -10.86 -16.28 13.01
C HIS A 184 -9.84 -15.64 13.97
N ARG A 185 -9.12 -14.60 13.53
CA ARG A 185 -8.14 -13.88 14.37
C ARG A 185 -8.74 -12.60 14.95
N ASP A 186 -8.22 -12.14 16.08
CA ASP A 186 -8.59 -10.85 16.66
C ASP A 186 -7.96 -9.70 15.86
N ILE A 187 -8.63 -9.29 14.81
CA ILE A 187 -8.18 -8.23 13.89
C ILE A 187 -9.27 -7.16 13.78
N VAL A 188 -8.89 -5.91 14.02
CA VAL A 188 -9.78 -4.75 13.88
C VAL A 188 -9.25 -3.83 12.79
N ALA A 189 -10.01 -3.64 11.71
CA ALA A 189 -9.68 -2.66 10.68
C ALA A 189 -10.32 -1.31 11.02
N MET A 190 -9.50 -0.27 11.18
CA MET A 190 -9.95 1.10 11.45
C MET A 190 -9.60 2.01 10.29
N LYS A 191 -10.60 2.81 9.88
CA LYS A 191 -10.44 3.78 8.80
C LYS A 191 -10.41 5.20 9.35
N THR A 192 -9.40 5.98 8.95
CA THR A 192 -9.36 7.42 9.17
C THR A 192 -10.22 8.16 8.14
N ASN A 193 -10.81 9.26 8.53
CA ASN A 193 -11.63 10.10 7.67
C ASN A 193 -11.70 11.55 8.23
N ASN A 194 -12.59 12.38 7.68
CA ASN A 194 -12.78 13.75 8.14
C ASN A 194 -13.37 13.87 9.58
N ILE A 195 -13.87 12.76 10.15
CA ILE A 195 -14.44 12.71 11.51
C ILE A 195 -13.41 12.22 12.52
N ALA A 196 -12.56 11.26 12.13
CA ALA A 196 -11.55 10.64 12.98
C ALA A 196 -10.19 10.69 12.28
N SER A 197 -9.28 11.49 12.84
CA SER A 197 -7.88 11.61 12.40
C SER A 197 -7.05 10.38 12.79
N TYR A 198 -5.82 10.29 12.27
CA TYR A 198 -4.86 9.27 12.72
C TYR A 198 -4.62 9.32 14.23
N SER A 199 -4.58 10.51 14.82
CA SER A 199 -4.38 10.69 16.26
C SER A 199 -5.58 10.18 17.08
N ASP A 200 -6.81 10.45 16.65
CA ASP A 200 -8.03 9.99 17.33
C ASP A 200 -8.13 8.46 17.30
N VAL A 201 -7.89 7.88 16.12
CA VAL A 201 -7.93 6.43 15.91
C VAL A 201 -6.85 5.76 16.75
N LEU A 202 -5.62 6.32 16.79
CA LEU A 202 -4.52 5.76 17.58
C LEU A 202 -4.83 5.74 19.08
N VAL A 203 -5.37 6.82 19.63
CA VAL A 203 -5.78 6.87 21.06
C VAL A 203 -6.77 5.77 21.38
N THR A 204 -7.70 5.49 20.46
CA THR A 204 -8.66 4.40 20.60
C THR A 204 -8.00 3.04 20.49
N CYS A 205 -7.07 2.86 19.55
CA CYS A 205 -6.29 1.63 19.39
C CYS A 205 -5.55 1.24 20.66
N MET A 206 -4.86 2.17 21.29
CA MET A 206 -4.10 1.92 22.52
C MET A 206 -4.96 1.41 23.68
N ARG A 207 -6.26 1.77 23.70
CA ARG A 207 -7.22 1.28 24.72
C ARG A 207 -7.74 -0.14 24.43
N GLN A 208 -7.48 -0.67 23.24
CA GLN A 208 -7.91 -2.02 22.83
C GLN A 208 -6.83 -3.08 22.99
N ASN A 209 -5.69 -2.73 23.61
CA ASN A 209 -4.58 -3.64 23.90
C ASN A 209 -4.07 -4.46 22.71
N PRO A 210 -3.77 -3.84 21.56
CA PRO A 210 -3.22 -4.56 20.42
C PRO A 210 -1.77 -4.97 20.69
N ARG A 211 -1.35 -6.11 20.13
CA ARG A 211 0.08 -6.42 20.01
C ARG A 211 0.69 -5.69 18.84
N TRP A 212 -0.04 -5.64 17.72
CA TRP A 212 0.39 -5.03 16.48
C TRP A 212 -0.51 -3.88 16.06
N ILE A 213 0.08 -2.75 15.69
CA ILE A 213 -0.58 -1.64 15.03
C ILE A 213 0.02 -1.51 13.63
N LEU A 214 -0.79 -1.69 12.60
CA LEU A 214 -0.38 -1.62 11.22
C LEU A 214 -0.93 -0.36 10.58
N LEU A 215 -0.04 0.53 10.16
CA LEU A 215 -0.43 1.65 9.31
C LEU A 215 -0.17 1.28 7.86
N SER A 216 -1.20 1.33 7.01
CA SER A 216 -1.06 0.96 5.61
C SER A 216 0.01 1.78 4.89
N GLU A 217 0.06 3.09 5.15
CA GLU A 217 1.07 3.98 4.58
C GLU A 217 1.36 5.20 5.48
N VAL A 218 2.65 5.51 5.67
CA VAL A 218 3.11 6.75 6.31
C VAL A 218 3.33 7.82 5.25
N ARG A 219 2.35 8.73 5.08
CA ARG A 219 2.40 9.77 4.05
C ARG A 219 2.10 11.19 4.54
N SER A 220 1.82 11.36 5.82
CA SER A 220 1.54 12.66 6.44
C SER A 220 2.24 12.79 7.78
N ALA A 221 2.34 14.03 8.28
CA ALA A 221 2.86 14.31 9.61
C ALA A 221 2.12 13.54 10.71
N GLU A 222 0.79 13.47 10.63
CA GLU A 222 -0.05 12.73 11.58
C GLU A 222 0.29 11.23 11.59
N ALA A 223 0.46 10.61 10.41
CA ALA A 223 0.84 9.20 10.30
C ALA A 223 2.24 8.94 10.89
N VAL A 224 3.21 9.85 10.68
CA VAL A 224 4.54 9.77 11.31
C VAL A 224 4.42 9.84 12.82
N MET A 225 3.62 10.76 13.34
CA MET A 225 3.41 10.87 14.78
C MET A 225 2.69 9.65 15.35
N ALA A 226 1.74 9.07 14.60
CA ALA A 226 1.07 7.83 14.99
C ALA A 226 2.07 6.65 15.10
N VAL A 227 2.97 6.48 14.13
CA VAL A 227 4.07 5.50 14.20
C VAL A 227 4.92 5.75 15.45
N ARG A 228 5.44 6.97 15.62
CA ARG A 228 6.29 7.33 16.77
C ARG A 228 5.62 7.02 18.11
N ASN A 229 4.37 7.40 18.28
CA ASN A 229 3.62 7.18 19.51
C ASN A 229 3.36 5.69 19.74
N SER A 230 3.04 4.91 18.71
CA SER A 230 2.85 3.47 18.81
C SER A 230 4.09 2.76 19.33
N ILE A 231 5.26 3.01 18.69
CA ILE A 231 6.52 2.37 19.08
C ILE A 231 7.00 2.81 20.47
N SER A 232 6.81 4.09 20.81
CA SER A 232 7.20 4.61 22.13
C SER A 232 6.33 4.07 23.27
N SER A 233 5.11 3.62 22.99
CA SER A 233 4.20 2.99 23.95
C SER A 233 4.33 1.47 24.04
N GLY A 234 5.30 0.88 23.34
CA GLY A 234 5.61 -0.55 23.41
C GLY A 234 4.77 -1.44 22.48
N HIS A 235 4.00 -0.87 21.56
CA HIS A 235 3.31 -1.61 20.51
C HIS A 235 4.23 -1.91 19.34
N ASN A 236 4.02 -3.04 18.68
CA ASN A 236 4.77 -3.40 17.49
C ASN A 236 4.09 -2.85 16.23
N ILE A 237 4.90 -2.50 15.25
CA ILE A 237 4.41 -1.92 13.99
C ILE A 237 4.90 -2.69 12.77
N LEU A 238 4.02 -2.77 11.78
CA LEU A 238 4.35 -3.02 10.38
C LEU A 238 3.74 -1.87 9.57
N SER A 239 4.54 -1.19 8.76
CA SER A 239 4.05 -0.04 7.98
C SER A 239 4.77 0.14 6.67
N THR A 240 4.22 0.97 5.78
CA THR A 240 4.86 1.31 4.51
C THR A 240 5.13 2.81 4.40
N ILE A 241 6.12 3.17 3.60
CA ILE A 241 6.48 4.56 3.28
C ILE A 241 7.02 4.66 1.86
N HIS A 242 6.85 5.81 1.23
CA HIS A 242 7.55 6.12 -0.02
C HIS A 242 8.94 6.67 0.28
N ALA A 243 9.97 5.86 0.04
CA ALA A 243 11.38 6.26 0.06
C ALA A 243 12.15 5.49 -1.01
N ASP A 244 13.25 6.03 -1.47
CA ASP A 244 14.08 5.50 -2.57
C ASP A 244 15.01 4.36 -2.14
N LYS A 245 15.27 4.23 -0.82
CA LYS A 245 16.12 3.22 -0.21
C LYS A 245 15.61 2.86 1.18
N ALA A 246 16.04 1.71 1.70
CA ALA A 246 15.72 1.30 3.05
C ALA A 246 16.36 2.23 4.10
N GLU A 247 17.62 2.63 3.89
CA GLU A 247 18.36 3.53 4.78
C GLU A 247 17.74 4.94 4.88
N SER A 248 16.98 5.37 3.85
CA SER A 248 16.34 6.68 3.80
C SER A 248 15.01 6.76 4.57
N ILE A 249 14.50 5.65 5.13
CA ILE A 249 13.21 5.61 5.83
C ILE A 249 13.13 6.65 6.96
N PRO A 250 14.08 6.73 7.92
CA PRO A 250 13.98 7.68 9.02
C PRO A 250 14.03 9.14 8.56
N SER A 251 14.89 9.48 7.62
CA SER A 251 14.99 10.83 7.07
C SER A 251 13.74 11.20 6.26
N ARG A 252 13.13 10.22 5.55
CA ARG A 252 11.86 10.44 4.86
C ARG A 252 10.71 10.68 5.84
N MET A 253 10.64 9.94 6.93
CA MET A 253 9.67 10.20 8.00
C MET A 253 9.83 11.60 8.54
N TYR A 254 11.07 12.02 8.83
CA TYR A 254 11.34 13.39 9.29
C TYR A 254 10.86 14.43 8.27
N SER A 255 11.11 14.24 6.99
CA SER A 255 10.70 15.18 5.93
C SER A 255 9.19 15.35 5.78
N LEU A 256 8.40 14.43 6.32
CA LEU A 256 6.93 14.53 6.34
C LEU A 256 6.43 15.37 7.54
N LEU A 257 7.30 15.64 8.53
CA LEU A 257 6.98 16.50 9.65
C LEU A 257 7.18 17.95 9.22
N GLU A 258 6.14 18.71 9.07
CA GLU A 258 6.18 20.14 8.73
C GLU A 258 6.54 21.01 9.95
N THR A 259 7.50 20.55 10.79
CA THR A 259 7.84 21.21 12.06
C THR A 259 9.36 21.34 12.24
N ASN A 260 9.79 22.35 13.02
CA ASN A 260 11.17 22.54 13.45
C ASN A 260 11.53 21.65 14.67
N GLN A 261 11.19 20.36 14.63
CA GLN A 261 11.63 19.41 15.66
C GLN A 261 13.15 19.18 15.53
N ASP A 262 13.79 18.85 16.66
CA ASP A 262 15.19 18.45 16.65
C ASP A 262 15.38 17.18 15.81
N VAL A 263 16.13 17.30 14.73
CA VAL A 263 16.40 16.24 13.75
C VAL A 263 17.09 15.05 14.43
N GLU A 264 18.12 15.33 15.23
CA GLU A 264 18.91 14.26 15.88
C GLU A 264 18.05 13.49 16.87
N GLN A 265 17.25 14.18 17.68
CA GLN A 265 16.34 13.54 18.63
C GLN A 265 15.30 12.68 17.92
N PHE A 266 14.74 13.18 16.81
CA PHE A 266 13.77 12.41 16.03
C PHE A 266 14.42 11.16 15.42
N LEU A 267 15.55 11.31 14.72
CA LEU A 267 16.25 10.19 14.09
C LEU A 267 16.68 9.15 15.13
N THR A 268 17.24 9.58 16.25
CA THR A 268 17.61 8.68 17.36
C THR A 268 16.41 7.90 17.88
N THR A 269 15.24 8.55 18.02
CA THR A 269 14.00 7.87 18.44
C THR A 269 13.60 6.81 17.44
N ILE A 270 13.57 7.13 16.13
CA ILE A 270 13.21 6.15 15.11
C ILE A 270 14.21 5.00 15.07
N HIS A 271 15.52 5.26 15.07
CA HIS A 271 16.55 4.20 15.04
C HIS A 271 16.55 3.32 16.29
N ARG A 272 16.08 3.82 17.42
CA ARG A 272 15.97 3.03 18.67
C ARG A 272 14.81 2.04 18.64
N TYR A 273 13.70 2.40 18.03
CA TYR A 273 12.46 1.62 18.13
C TYR A 273 12.06 0.93 16.82
N VAL A 274 12.51 1.39 15.66
CA VAL A 274 12.33 0.69 14.39
C VAL A 274 13.58 -0.14 14.13
N GLN A 275 13.47 -1.47 14.18
CA GLN A 275 14.62 -2.34 14.02
C GLN A 275 15.00 -2.53 12.56
N LEU A 276 14.02 -2.61 11.65
CA LEU A 276 14.30 -2.95 10.27
C LEU A 276 13.63 -2.00 9.26
N GLY A 277 14.42 -1.63 8.26
CA GLY A 277 13.95 -1.06 7.00
C GLY A 277 14.09 -2.08 5.87
N VAL A 278 13.04 -2.23 5.07
CA VAL A 278 13.04 -3.09 3.89
C VAL A 278 12.72 -2.24 2.67
N HIS A 279 13.46 -2.37 1.57
CA HIS A 279 13.15 -1.68 0.32
C HIS A 279 12.74 -2.66 -0.76
N ILE A 280 11.60 -2.38 -1.42
CA ILE A 280 11.07 -3.16 -2.54
C ILE A 280 11.19 -2.35 -3.82
N LYS A 281 11.84 -2.92 -4.81
CA LYS A 281 11.89 -2.40 -6.18
C LYS A 281 10.93 -3.12 -7.09
N GLY A 282 10.32 -2.33 -8.01
CA GLY A 282 9.57 -2.86 -9.14
C GLY A 282 10.13 -2.30 -10.44
N TYR A 283 10.39 -3.16 -11.42
CA TYR A 283 10.97 -2.76 -12.71
C TYR A 283 10.63 -3.79 -13.80
N TYR A 284 10.73 -3.40 -15.08
CA TYR A 284 10.64 -4.36 -16.17
C TYR A 284 11.94 -5.17 -16.28
N SER A 285 11.85 -6.46 -16.04
CA SER A 285 13.02 -7.36 -16.08
C SER A 285 13.21 -7.96 -17.46
N GLN A 286 14.39 -7.72 -18.07
CA GLN A 286 14.78 -8.37 -19.34
C GLN A 286 14.96 -9.89 -19.16
N LYS A 287 15.37 -10.36 -17.97
CA LYS A 287 15.53 -11.78 -17.63
C LYS A 287 14.18 -12.51 -17.67
N TYR A 288 13.16 -11.92 -17.04
CA TYR A 288 11.82 -12.54 -16.90
C TYR A 288 10.84 -12.09 -17.97
N LYS A 289 11.20 -11.08 -18.82
CA LYS A 289 10.36 -10.46 -19.85
C LYS A 289 8.99 -10.01 -19.31
N ARG A 290 8.98 -9.54 -18.06
CA ARG A 290 7.78 -9.06 -17.37
C ARG A 290 8.12 -8.02 -16.32
N PHE A 291 7.12 -7.37 -15.76
CA PHE A 291 7.29 -6.54 -14.58
C PHE A 291 7.66 -7.43 -13.38
N HIS A 292 8.83 -7.17 -12.82
CA HIS A 292 9.42 -7.91 -11.71
C HIS A 292 9.48 -7.05 -10.46
N ARG A 293 9.28 -7.67 -9.30
CA ARG A 293 9.40 -7.02 -8.00
C ARG A 293 10.38 -7.82 -7.17
N GLU A 294 11.17 -7.13 -6.36
CA GLU A 294 12.13 -7.79 -5.48
C GLU A 294 12.39 -6.98 -4.20
N VAL A 295 12.68 -7.68 -3.12
CA VAL A 295 13.30 -7.09 -1.94
C VAL A 295 14.75 -6.75 -2.31
N SER A 296 15.03 -5.48 -2.47
CA SER A 296 16.34 -5.00 -2.94
C SER A 296 17.31 -4.68 -1.82
N GLU A 297 16.80 -4.25 -0.66
CA GLU A 297 17.62 -3.90 0.49
C GLU A 297 16.90 -4.26 1.80
N VAL A 298 17.69 -4.70 2.80
CA VAL A 298 17.26 -4.81 4.21
C VAL A 298 18.33 -4.15 5.04
N VAL A 299 17.94 -3.23 5.90
CA VAL A 299 18.81 -2.51 6.83
C VAL A 299 18.33 -2.69 8.26
N GLU A 300 19.28 -2.77 9.18
CA GLU A 300 19.06 -2.68 10.61
C GLU A 300 19.32 -1.25 11.06
N PHE A 301 18.39 -0.66 11.80
CA PHE A 301 18.58 0.61 12.46
C PHE A 301 18.98 0.38 13.91
N TYR A 302 19.88 1.17 14.43
CA TYR A 302 20.31 1.11 15.82
C TYR A 302 20.84 2.46 16.32
N VAL A 303 21.01 2.55 17.61
CA VAL A 303 21.60 3.71 18.26
C VAL A 303 22.86 3.25 18.95
N THR A 304 23.98 3.93 18.71
CA THR A 304 25.28 3.66 19.33
C THR A 304 25.29 4.05 20.81
N ASP A 305 26.31 3.61 21.55
CA ASP A 305 26.53 3.97 22.97
C ASP A 305 26.62 5.50 23.15
N ASP A 306 27.16 6.20 22.16
CA ASP A 306 27.24 7.67 22.10
C ASP A 306 25.91 8.35 21.72
N ASN A 307 24.79 7.58 21.70
CA ASN A 307 23.45 8.04 21.35
C ASN A 307 23.32 8.58 19.92
N LYS A 308 24.10 8.07 18.97
CA LYS A 308 23.99 8.43 17.54
C LYS A 308 23.13 7.41 16.78
N ALA A 309 22.29 7.95 15.91
CA ALA A 309 21.46 7.16 14.99
C ALA A 309 22.33 6.59 13.85
N GLU A 310 22.42 5.28 13.75
CA GLU A 310 23.19 4.58 12.70
C GLU A 310 22.38 3.43 12.11
N TYR A 311 22.81 2.93 10.96
CA TYR A 311 22.23 1.78 10.30
C TYR A 311 23.29 0.83 9.77
N LYS A 312 22.92 -0.43 9.61
CA LYS A 312 23.74 -1.48 9.01
C LYS A 312 22.99 -2.15 7.86
N ILE A 313 23.63 -2.25 6.71
CA ILE A 313 23.05 -2.97 5.56
C ILE A 313 23.21 -4.48 5.84
N LEU A 314 22.08 -5.17 6.04
CA LEU A 314 22.04 -6.62 6.24
C LEU A 314 21.94 -7.35 4.90
N TYR A 315 21.26 -6.75 3.93
CA TYR A 315 21.11 -7.29 2.58
C TYR A 315 21.01 -6.17 1.56
N LYS A 316 21.72 -6.36 0.44
CA LYS A 316 21.59 -5.50 -0.75
C LYS A 316 21.72 -6.36 -1.99
N ASN A 317 20.71 -6.31 -2.84
CA ASN A 317 20.78 -6.98 -4.12
C ASN A 317 21.74 -6.23 -5.04
N GLN A 318 22.82 -6.88 -5.47
CA GLN A 318 23.87 -6.28 -6.31
C GLN A 318 23.52 -6.31 -7.82
N THR A 319 22.26 -6.57 -8.20
CA THR A 319 21.88 -6.55 -9.61
C THR A 319 22.21 -5.17 -10.19
N ARG A 320 23.28 -5.10 -11.02
CA ARG A 320 23.71 -3.87 -11.69
C ARG A 320 22.62 -3.46 -12.70
N TYR A 321 21.79 -2.53 -12.32
CA TYR A 321 20.93 -1.85 -13.27
C TYR A 321 21.80 -0.92 -14.12
N SER A 322 21.88 -1.14 -15.43
CA SER A 322 22.51 -0.15 -16.31
C SER A 322 21.65 1.13 -16.22
N ASN A 323 22.27 2.24 -15.86
CA ASN A 323 21.64 3.58 -15.75
C ASN A 323 21.07 4.09 -17.10
N LYS A 324 21.02 3.27 -18.14
CA LYS A 324 20.51 3.62 -19.48
C LYS A 324 18.99 3.61 -19.62
N GLN A 325 18.23 3.15 -18.62
CA GLN A 325 16.76 3.05 -18.74
C GLN A 325 15.98 4.23 -18.15
N LYS A 326 16.64 5.25 -17.56
CA LYS A 326 15.95 6.48 -17.14
C LYS A 326 15.49 7.37 -18.28
N ASN A 327 15.93 7.12 -19.53
CA ASN A 327 15.69 8.00 -20.68
C ASN A 327 14.70 7.44 -21.72
N VAL A 328 13.86 6.47 -21.39
CA VAL A 328 12.90 5.88 -22.35
C VAL A 328 11.44 6.01 -21.89
N LEU A 329 11.18 6.83 -20.88
CA LEU A 329 9.81 7.20 -20.49
C LEU A 329 9.72 8.74 -20.39
N LEU A 330 9.82 9.41 -21.52
CA LEU A 330 9.27 10.74 -21.82
C LEU A 330 8.38 10.60 -23.04
#